data_d615e489754c2daea6618194917fa2cd
#
_entry.id   d615e489754c2daea6618194917fa2cd
#
_cell.length_a   1.000
_cell.length_b   1.000
_cell.length_c   1.000
_cell.angle_alpha   90.00
_cell.angle_beta   90.00
_cell.angle_gamma   90.00
#
_symmetry.space_group_name_H-M   'P 1'
#
loop_
_entity.id
_entity.type
_entity.pdbx_description
1 polymer ?
#
loop_
_entity_poly.entity_id
_entity_poly.type
_entity_poly.pdbx_seq_one_letter_code
_entity_poly.pdbx_strand_id
1 'polypeptide(L)'
;GDAPTNDATDSDPSPSDPGGSSASTESSASTDPAGSTPDTPTTGAPTTEALPTPPACDPAVAIAAWPIEARLASLVVVGVDPTGRTDATTAVEDHHVGGVFVGGNDTTLLTGGALAELQDASPLGLVVAVDEEGGRVQRIERIDGDVPSARTMAATMTPSEVEAVARRRARVMAGLGITVDLAPVVDVSDQPARTVIGDRSWSADPTTVVAYAGAYADGLLAEGIVPVLKHFPGHGAASGDTHQGAATTPPLDELTDRDLVPYAELLPRLDTRAAVMLGHLDVPGLTEPGTPASISPAAVALLRDDYGFDGVVMTDDLSGMASITDRMTPAQAATRALVAGVDMVLFADADVPALVDALAAAVADGRLTEARVDEAVGRTLALKGVDPCAVDPDR
;
A
#
# COMPACT_ATOMS: atom_id res chain seq x y z
N GLY A 1 -16.98 -54.33 -23.89
CA GLY A 1 -17.74 -54.14 -25.10
C GLY A 1 -17.54 -52.68 -25.54
N ASP A 2 -16.74 -52.56 -26.46
CA ASP A 2 -16.76 -52.01 -27.82
C ASP A 2 -16.83 -50.48 -27.90
N ALA A 3 -15.73 -49.99 -28.41
CA ALA A 3 -15.66 -48.77 -29.19
C ALA A 3 -16.31 -49.01 -30.56
N PRO A 4 -16.64 -47.96 -31.37
CA PRO A 4 -15.85 -47.74 -32.53
C PRO A 4 -15.47 -46.27 -32.83
N THR A 5 -14.32 -46.19 -33.37
CA THR A 5 -13.64 -45.33 -34.32
C THR A 5 -14.45 -44.84 -35.52
N ASN A 6 -14.16 -43.62 -35.98
CA ASN A 6 -13.83 -43.18 -37.37
C ASN A 6 -14.04 -41.66 -37.45
N ASP A 7 -13.18 -40.93 -37.93
CA ASP A 7 -12.19 -40.76 -38.98
C ASP A 7 -12.56 -39.53 -39.85
N ALA A 8 -11.57 -38.67 -39.97
CA ALA A 8 -11.11 -37.77 -41.02
C ALA A 8 -12.09 -37.00 -41.95
N THR A 9 -11.86 -35.75 -42.19
CA THR A 9 -11.10 -35.12 -43.30
C THR A 9 -11.31 -33.61 -43.23
N ASP A 10 -10.27 -32.83 -43.10
CA ASP A 10 -9.46 -32.21 -44.16
C ASP A 10 -10.18 -31.11 -44.95
N SER A 11 -9.72 -29.88 -44.83
CA SER A 11 -9.46 -28.95 -45.92
C SER A 11 -9.19 -27.51 -45.41
N ASP A 12 -7.94 -27.15 -45.35
CA ASP A 12 -7.42 -25.79 -45.59
C ASP A 12 -7.65 -25.43 -47.08
N PRO A 13 -7.80 -24.16 -47.46
CA PRO A 13 -6.63 -23.37 -47.83
C PRO A 13 -6.72 -21.85 -47.57
N SER A 14 -5.65 -21.29 -47.13
CA SER A 14 -5.16 -19.97 -47.57
C SER A 14 -4.71 -20.08 -49.05
N PRO A 15 -4.37 -19.01 -49.83
CA PRO A 15 -4.00 -17.63 -49.48
C PRO A 15 -4.52 -16.57 -50.48
N SER A 16 -4.24 -15.30 -50.28
CA SER A 16 -3.74 -14.37 -51.31
C SER A 16 -3.71 -12.91 -50.81
N ASP A 17 -2.54 -12.43 -50.61
CA ASP A 17 -2.10 -11.07 -50.91
C ASP A 17 -1.94 -10.91 -52.43
N PRO A 18 -2.05 -9.74 -53.06
CA PRO A 18 -0.98 -8.80 -53.16
C PRO A 18 -1.39 -7.31 -53.30
N GLY A 19 -0.66 -6.38 -52.75
CA GLY A 19 0.40 -5.73 -53.51
C GLY A 19 0.06 -4.38 -54.12
N GLY A 20 0.95 -3.41 -53.91
CA GLY A 20 1.28 -2.36 -54.83
C GLY A 20 0.97 -0.95 -54.35
N SER A 21 1.94 -0.23 -53.95
CA SER A 21 3.00 0.53 -54.57
C SER A 21 2.70 2.02 -54.77
N SER A 22 3.50 2.80 -54.08
CA SER A 22 4.24 4.02 -54.46
C SER A 22 3.60 5.08 -55.36
N ALA A 23 3.75 6.34 -54.96
CA ALA A 23 4.64 7.26 -55.66
C ALA A 23 4.62 8.67 -55.03
N SER A 24 5.78 9.11 -54.74
CA SER A 24 6.27 10.48 -54.58
C SER A 24 6.06 11.31 -55.85
N THR A 25 5.86 12.61 -55.76
CA THR A 25 6.45 13.57 -56.67
C THR A 25 6.64 14.93 -56.03
N GLU A 26 7.83 15.40 -56.24
CA GLU A 26 8.41 16.70 -55.85
C GLU A 26 7.91 17.87 -56.74
N SER A 27 8.18 19.05 -56.16
CA SER A 27 8.79 20.23 -56.81
C SER A 27 7.96 21.13 -57.74
N SER A 28 7.87 22.38 -57.47
CA SER A 28 8.78 23.39 -58.06
C SER A 28 8.37 24.80 -57.73
N ALA A 29 9.41 25.60 -57.57
CA ALA A 29 9.41 27.05 -57.33
C ALA A 29 9.00 27.81 -58.58
N SER A 30 8.48 29.03 -58.41
CA SER A 30 8.69 30.13 -59.36
C SER A 30 8.36 31.48 -58.71
N THR A 31 9.41 32.25 -58.52
CA THR A 31 9.70 33.67 -58.82
C THR A 31 8.64 34.75 -58.65
N ASP A 32 9.07 35.78 -57.87
CA ASP A 32 8.65 37.16 -57.77
C ASP A 32 8.47 37.90 -59.13
N PRO A 33 7.70 39.06 -59.15
CA PRO A 33 8.41 40.28 -58.88
C PRO A 33 7.60 41.41 -58.13
N ALA A 34 8.40 42.31 -57.60
CA ALA A 34 8.21 43.55 -56.90
C ALA A 34 7.03 44.44 -57.32
N GLY A 35 6.41 45.06 -56.30
CA GLY A 35 5.53 46.22 -56.41
C GLY A 35 5.60 47.05 -55.13
N SER A 36 6.15 48.26 -55.25
CA SER A 36 6.46 49.18 -54.16
C SER A 36 5.24 49.96 -53.66
N THR A 37 5.23 50.19 -52.32
CA THR A 37 4.79 51.37 -51.52
C THR A 37 3.30 51.69 -51.40
N PRO A 38 2.83 52.42 -50.33
CA PRO A 38 3.54 53.24 -49.38
C PRO A 38 3.21 52.99 -47.88
N ASP A 39 4.07 53.56 -47.04
CA ASP A 39 4.00 53.64 -45.58
C ASP A 39 2.66 54.13 -45.00
N THR A 40 2.11 53.37 -44.10
CA THR A 40 1.11 53.79 -43.14
C THR A 40 1.71 53.70 -41.75
N PRO A 41 1.58 54.68 -40.86
CA PRO A 41 2.18 54.63 -39.54
C PRO A 41 1.47 53.57 -38.68
N THR A 42 2.22 52.56 -38.26
CA THR A 42 1.79 51.53 -37.32
C THR A 42 1.66 52.17 -35.93
N THR A 43 0.44 52.44 -35.51
CA THR A 43 0.11 52.69 -34.10
C THR A 43 0.44 51.43 -33.34
N GLY A 44 1.45 51.48 -32.48
CA GLY A 44 1.85 50.39 -31.60
C GLY A 44 0.68 49.95 -30.72
N ALA A 45 0.25 48.72 -30.87
CA ALA A 45 -0.66 48.10 -29.92
C ALA A 45 0.03 48.04 -28.53
N PRO A 46 -0.70 48.30 -27.45
CA PRO A 46 -0.12 48.19 -26.11
C PRO A 46 0.31 46.74 -25.91
N THR A 47 1.59 46.55 -25.61
CA THR A 47 2.15 45.29 -25.16
C THR A 47 1.46 44.97 -23.81
N THR A 48 0.51 44.05 -23.80
CA THR A 48 -0.03 43.53 -22.56
C THR A 48 1.09 42.72 -21.93
N GLU A 49 1.72 43.27 -20.90
CA GLU A 49 2.67 42.58 -20.06
C GLU A 49 1.91 41.37 -19.48
N ALA A 50 2.31 40.16 -19.84
CA ALA A 50 1.74 38.95 -19.28
C ALA A 50 2.00 38.99 -17.77
N LEU A 51 0.93 38.88 -16.97
CA LEU A 51 1.05 38.76 -15.54
C LEU A 51 1.97 37.55 -15.25
N PRO A 52 2.90 37.65 -14.29
CA PRO A 52 3.76 36.54 -13.93
C PRO A 52 2.88 35.34 -13.54
N THR A 53 3.16 34.20 -14.15
CA THR A 53 2.52 32.94 -13.75
C THR A 53 2.81 32.76 -12.27
N PRO A 54 1.79 32.53 -11.43
CA PRO A 54 2.05 32.22 -10.03
C PRO A 54 3.03 31.05 -9.94
N PRO A 55 3.95 31.05 -8.96
CA PRO A 55 4.88 29.95 -8.77
C PRO A 55 4.07 28.64 -8.63
N ALA A 56 4.56 27.59 -9.27
CA ALA A 56 3.97 26.26 -9.10
C ALA A 56 3.98 25.90 -7.60
N CYS A 57 2.89 25.32 -7.10
CA CYS A 57 2.84 24.85 -5.73
C CYS A 57 3.93 23.79 -5.52
N ASP A 58 4.65 23.87 -4.39
CA ASP A 58 5.59 22.86 -3.93
C ASP A 58 4.86 21.97 -2.91
N PRO A 59 4.71 20.65 -3.17
CA PRO A 59 4.05 19.71 -2.27
C PRO A 59 4.60 19.72 -0.85
N ALA A 60 5.91 19.81 -0.68
CA ALA A 60 6.54 19.83 0.64
C ALA A 60 6.19 21.11 1.42
N VAL A 61 6.16 22.25 0.73
CA VAL A 61 5.75 23.53 1.33
C VAL A 61 4.25 23.51 1.70
N ALA A 62 3.41 22.89 0.85
CA ALA A 62 1.99 22.76 1.14
C ALA A 62 1.76 21.91 2.40
N ILE A 63 2.39 20.74 2.51
CA ILE A 63 2.30 19.86 3.69
C ILE A 63 2.77 20.58 4.95
N ALA A 64 3.93 21.22 4.90
CA ALA A 64 4.52 21.93 6.07
C ALA A 64 3.64 23.11 6.57
N ALA A 65 2.74 23.63 5.73
CA ALA A 65 1.82 24.69 6.11
C ALA A 65 0.60 24.18 6.91
N TRP A 66 0.33 22.88 6.91
CA TRP A 66 -0.82 22.32 7.65
C TRP A 66 -0.57 22.28 9.16
N PRO A 67 -1.63 22.37 10.00
CA PRO A 67 -1.50 22.18 11.44
C PRO A 67 -0.80 20.85 11.76
N ILE A 68 0.08 20.88 12.76
CA ILE A 68 0.86 19.67 13.11
C ILE A 68 -0.04 18.51 13.54
N GLU A 69 -1.13 18.81 14.22
CA GLU A 69 -2.11 17.84 14.68
C GLU A 69 -2.79 17.15 13.49
N ALA A 70 -3.14 17.89 12.43
CA ALA A 70 -3.72 17.33 11.21
C ALA A 70 -2.71 16.42 10.46
N ARG A 71 -1.44 16.84 10.37
CA ARG A 71 -0.37 16.01 9.82
C ARG A 71 -0.21 14.72 10.60
N LEU A 72 -0.19 14.78 11.94
CA LEU A 72 -0.02 13.62 12.79
C LEU A 72 -1.22 12.67 12.75
N ALA A 73 -2.45 13.20 12.80
CA ALA A 73 -3.67 12.41 12.69
C ALA A 73 -3.73 11.64 11.35
N SER A 74 -3.27 12.27 10.25
CA SER A 74 -3.24 11.66 8.92
C SER A 74 -2.31 10.45 8.80
N LEU A 75 -1.42 10.21 9.76
CA LEU A 75 -0.52 9.06 9.84
C LEU A 75 -1.09 7.89 10.67
N VAL A 76 -2.25 8.08 11.32
CA VAL A 76 -2.88 7.07 12.17
C VAL A 76 -3.88 6.25 11.35
N VAL A 77 -3.79 4.93 11.46
CA VAL A 77 -4.81 3.97 11.02
C VAL A 77 -5.40 3.34 12.28
N VAL A 78 -6.71 3.48 12.49
CA VAL A 78 -7.37 2.97 13.70
C VAL A 78 -8.44 1.94 13.36
N GLY A 79 -8.53 0.89 14.18
CA GLY A 79 -9.60 -0.10 14.11
C GLY A 79 -10.95 0.52 14.45
N VAL A 80 -11.98 0.09 13.74
CA VAL A 80 -13.34 0.57 13.92
C VAL A 80 -14.31 -0.60 14.07
N ASP A 81 -15.40 -0.40 14.81
CA ASP A 81 -16.42 -1.43 15.00
C ASP A 81 -17.09 -1.76 13.66
N PRO A 82 -16.95 -3.01 13.16
CA PRO A 82 -17.56 -3.42 11.90
C PRO A 82 -19.09 -3.55 11.96
N THR A 83 -19.70 -3.54 13.17
CA THR A 83 -21.14 -3.70 13.37
C THR A 83 -21.94 -2.42 13.14
N GLY A 84 -21.26 -1.28 12.97
CA GLY A 84 -21.88 0.02 12.76
C GLY A 84 -20.93 1.06 12.20
N ARG A 85 -21.46 2.26 11.91
CA ARG A 85 -20.66 3.32 11.30
C ARG A 85 -20.16 4.38 12.31
N THR A 86 -20.64 4.34 13.55
CA THR A 86 -20.39 5.44 14.52
C THR A 86 -18.91 5.65 14.78
N ASP A 87 -18.17 4.58 15.11
CA ASP A 87 -16.74 4.68 15.39
C ASP A 87 -15.95 5.17 14.18
N ALA A 88 -16.27 4.63 12.98
CA ALA A 88 -15.64 5.05 11.74
C ALA A 88 -15.92 6.53 11.42
N THR A 89 -17.16 6.99 11.64
CA THR A 89 -17.54 8.42 11.47
C THR A 89 -16.75 9.29 12.43
N THR A 90 -16.70 8.94 13.72
CA THR A 90 -15.92 9.68 14.73
C THR A 90 -14.44 9.73 14.37
N ALA A 91 -13.85 8.60 13.98
CA ALA A 91 -12.43 8.55 13.59
C ALA A 91 -12.13 9.47 12.39
N VAL A 92 -12.99 9.50 11.39
CA VAL A 92 -12.76 10.24 10.15
C VAL A 92 -13.18 11.71 10.27
N GLU A 93 -14.40 11.98 10.74
CA GLU A 93 -14.98 13.34 10.73
C GLU A 93 -14.56 14.18 11.94
N ASP A 94 -14.38 13.56 13.13
CA ASP A 94 -14.02 14.29 14.34
C ASP A 94 -12.50 14.26 14.60
N HIS A 95 -11.81 13.15 14.25
CA HIS A 95 -10.40 12.96 14.57
C HIS A 95 -9.47 13.03 13.37
N HIS A 96 -10.01 13.09 12.13
CA HIS A 96 -9.29 13.26 10.88
C HIS A 96 -8.16 12.23 10.68
N VAL A 97 -8.38 10.96 11.08
CA VAL A 97 -7.38 9.91 10.92
C VAL A 97 -7.03 9.65 9.46
N GLY A 98 -5.81 9.22 9.21
CA GLY A 98 -5.34 8.86 7.87
C GLY A 98 -5.94 7.58 7.31
N GLY A 99 -6.48 6.71 8.18
CA GLY A 99 -7.12 5.48 7.76
C GLY A 99 -7.94 4.81 8.85
N VAL A 100 -8.81 3.90 8.41
CA VAL A 100 -9.55 2.98 9.28
C VAL A 100 -9.20 1.54 8.92
N PHE A 101 -9.12 0.68 9.94
CA PHE A 101 -8.95 -0.75 9.79
C PHE A 101 -10.26 -1.44 10.18
N VAL A 102 -10.85 -2.18 9.23
CA VAL A 102 -12.09 -2.93 9.46
C VAL A 102 -11.75 -4.38 9.77
N GLY A 103 -11.66 -4.68 11.05
CA GLY A 103 -11.42 -6.03 11.57
C GLY A 103 -12.69 -6.84 11.75
N GLY A 104 -12.55 -8.05 12.34
CA GLY A 104 -13.69 -8.92 12.66
C GLY A 104 -14.35 -9.55 11.44
N ASN A 105 -15.54 -10.12 11.62
CA ASN A 105 -16.28 -10.84 10.57
C ASN A 105 -17.70 -10.28 10.35
N ASP A 106 -18.02 -9.15 10.95
CA ASP A 106 -19.27 -8.45 10.65
C ASP A 106 -19.12 -7.61 9.38
N THR A 107 -20.14 -7.56 8.56
CA THR A 107 -20.10 -6.88 7.27
C THR A 107 -21.00 -5.64 7.20
N THR A 108 -21.56 -5.23 8.34
CA THR A 108 -22.52 -4.11 8.40
C THR A 108 -21.89 -2.80 7.93
N LEU A 109 -20.67 -2.48 8.39
CA LEU A 109 -19.94 -1.30 7.95
C LEU A 109 -19.51 -1.37 6.48
N LEU A 110 -19.17 -2.58 6.00
CA LEU A 110 -18.71 -2.79 4.62
C LEU A 110 -19.84 -2.66 3.59
N THR A 111 -21.08 -2.83 4.01
CA THR A 111 -22.24 -2.79 3.12
C THR A 111 -23.01 -1.47 3.24
N GLY A 112 -23.80 -1.11 2.24
CA GLY A 112 -24.67 0.08 2.30
C GLY A 112 -23.98 1.41 1.95
N GLY A 113 -22.73 1.41 1.48
CA GLY A 113 -22.04 2.60 0.97
C GLY A 113 -21.42 3.50 2.05
N ALA A 114 -21.41 3.08 3.32
CA ALA A 114 -20.87 3.88 4.43
C ALA A 114 -19.38 4.25 4.22
N LEU A 115 -18.57 3.33 3.69
CA LEU A 115 -17.14 3.61 3.45
C LEU A 115 -16.92 4.63 2.33
N ALA A 116 -17.76 4.65 1.30
CA ALA A 116 -17.70 5.67 0.25
C ALA A 116 -18.03 7.07 0.81
N GLU A 117 -19.05 7.17 1.68
CA GLU A 117 -19.38 8.42 2.36
C GLU A 117 -18.23 8.93 3.24
N LEU A 118 -17.54 8.03 3.94
CA LEU A 118 -16.36 8.37 4.75
C LEU A 118 -15.16 8.79 3.88
N GLN A 119 -14.97 8.19 2.71
CA GLN A 119 -13.96 8.64 1.74
C GLN A 119 -14.24 10.07 1.28
N ASP A 120 -15.50 10.40 0.96
CA ASP A 120 -15.91 11.75 0.55
C ASP A 120 -15.76 12.78 1.69
N ALA A 121 -15.87 12.34 2.95
CA ALA A 121 -15.71 13.18 4.14
C ALA A 121 -14.24 13.44 4.50
N SER A 122 -13.29 12.67 3.95
CA SER A 122 -11.86 12.81 4.25
C SER A 122 -11.13 13.63 3.19
N PRO A 123 -10.78 14.90 3.45
CA PRO A 123 -10.12 15.76 2.45
C PRO A 123 -8.72 15.27 2.08
N LEU A 124 -8.03 14.58 2.98
CA LEU A 124 -6.69 14.02 2.76
C LEU A 124 -6.72 12.59 2.20
N GLY A 125 -7.89 12.12 1.72
CA GLY A 125 -8.09 10.74 1.35
C GLY A 125 -8.03 9.79 2.56
N LEU A 126 -8.68 8.65 2.48
CA LEU A 126 -8.78 7.69 3.57
C LEU A 126 -8.21 6.33 3.14
N VAL A 127 -7.29 5.77 3.92
CA VAL A 127 -6.98 4.35 3.86
C VAL A 127 -8.13 3.60 4.50
N VAL A 128 -8.77 2.71 3.76
CA VAL A 128 -9.72 1.73 4.30
C VAL A 128 -9.07 0.36 4.15
N ALA A 129 -8.56 -0.17 5.26
CA ALA A 129 -7.77 -1.38 5.29
C ALA A 129 -8.56 -2.58 5.83
N VAL A 130 -8.33 -3.75 5.25
CA VAL A 130 -8.81 -5.05 5.73
C VAL A 130 -7.69 -6.07 5.68
N ASP A 131 -7.82 -7.18 6.44
CA ASP A 131 -7.01 -8.40 6.24
C ASP A 131 -7.82 -9.38 5.38
N GLU A 132 -7.55 -9.44 4.10
CA GLU A 132 -8.24 -10.36 3.18
C GLU A 132 -7.21 -11.32 2.56
N GLU A 133 -6.57 -12.15 3.42
CA GLU A 133 -5.49 -13.07 3.01
C GLU A 133 -6.01 -14.38 2.38
N GLY A 134 -7.27 -14.67 2.60
CA GLY A 134 -7.86 -15.99 2.37
C GLY A 134 -7.72 -16.95 3.57
N GLY A 135 -8.32 -18.14 3.47
CA GLY A 135 -8.33 -19.13 4.53
C GLY A 135 -8.98 -18.60 5.81
N ARG A 136 -8.25 -18.68 6.92
CA ARG A 136 -8.76 -18.25 8.25
C ARG A 136 -8.73 -16.74 8.47
N VAL A 137 -8.16 -15.96 7.54
CA VAL A 137 -8.05 -14.50 7.64
C VAL A 137 -8.76 -13.88 6.46
N GLN A 138 -10.06 -13.66 6.62
CA GLN A 138 -10.95 -13.08 5.63
C GLN A 138 -11.95 -12.13 6.33
N ARG A 139 -12.35 -11.04 5.64
CA ARG A 139 -13.33 -10.07 6.16
C ARG A 139 -14.58 -9.99 5.30
N ILE A 140 -14.47 -10.38 4.03
CA ILE A 140 -15.60 -10.31 3.08
C ILE A 140 -16.09 -11.70 2.63
N GLU A 141 -15.77 -12.76 3.36
CA GLU A 141 -16.23 -14.12 3.07
C GLU A 141 -17.77 -14.25 3.00
N ARG A 142 -18.47 -13.50 3.86
CA ARG A 142 -19.94 -13.48 3.88
C ARG A 142 -20.55 -12.72 2.69
N ILE A 143 -19.78 -11.91 1.99
CA ILE A 143 -20.22 -11.12 0.84
C ILE A 143 -19.88 -11.86 -0.46
N ASP A 144 -18.64 -12.39 -0.58
CA ASP A 144 -18.11 -12.94 -1.84
C ASP A 144 -17.68 -14.43 -1.74
N GLY A 145 -17.99 -15.11 -0.63
CA GLY A 145 -17.65 -16.51 -0.39
C GLY A 145 -16.21 -16.71 0.07
N ASP A 146 -15.86 -17.97 0.40
CA ASP A 146 -14.54 -18.35 0.88
C ASP A 146 -13.48 -18.30 -0.22
N VAL A 147 -12.26 -17.86 0.14
CA VAL A 147 -11.03 -18.03 -0.62
C VAL A 147 -10.11 -18.97 0.15
N PRO A 148 -9.49 -19.99 -0.49
CA PRO A 148 -8.57 -20.88 0.19
C PRO A 148 -7.39 -20.15 0.81
N SER A 149 -6.73 -20.76 1.82
CA SER A 149 -5.49 -20.20 2.40
C SER A 149 -4.37 -20.13 1.34
N ALA A 150 -3.42 -19.22 1.54
CA ALA A 150 -2.26 -19.04 0.66
C ALA A 150 -1.56 -20.38 0.36
N ARG A 151 -1.30 -21.20 1.41
CA ARG A 151 -0.70 -22.52 1.25
C ARG A 151 -1.54 -23.47 0.40
N THR A 152 -2.87 -23.43 0.56
CA THR A 152 -3.78 -24.27 -0.23
C THR A 152 -3.81 -23.79 -1.68
N MET A 153 -3.87 -22.49 -1.91
CA MET A 153 -3.81 -21.93 -3.27
C MET A 153 -2.50 -22.32 -3.96
N ALA A 154 -1.35 -22.17 -3.28
CA ALA A 154 -0.05 -22.56 -3.84
C ALA A 154 0.05 -24.07 -4.16
N ALA A 155 -0.64 -24.90 -3.42
CA ALA A 155 -0.65 -26.35 -3.65
C ALA A 155 -1.61 -26.79 -4.76
N THR A 156 -2.63 -26.00 -5.13
CA THR A 156 -3.74 -26.43 -5.99
C THR A 156 -3.95 -25.54 -7.22
N MET A 157 -3.32 -24.39 -7.29
CA MET A 157 -3.49 -23.38 -8.34
C MET A 157 -2.13 -22.99 -8.92
N THR A 158 -2.13 -22.47 -10.13
CA THR A 158 -0.98 -21.76 -10.72
C THR A 158 -0.95 -20.32 -10.23
N PRO A 159 0.20 -19.61 -10.31
CA PRO A 159 0.25 -18.17 -9.98
C PRO A 159 -0.76 -17.33 -10.76
N SER A 160 -1.01 -17.62 -12.05
CA SER A 160 -2.00 -16.91 -12.85
C SER A 160 -3.44 -17.13 -12.38
N GLU A 161 -3.76 -18.32 -11.86
CA GLU A 161 -5.07 -18.57 -11.24
C GLU A 161 -5.21 -17.84 -9.92
N VAL A 162 -4.13 -17.72 -9.14
CA VAL A 162 -4.11 -16.92 -7.90
C VAL A 162 -4.30 -15.43 -8.21
N GLU A 163 -3.63 -14.90 -9.23
CA GLU A 163 -3.84 -13.52 -9.71
C GLU A 163 -5.32 -13.28 -10.07
N ALA A 164 -5.94 -14.21 -10.79
CA ALA A 164 -7.36 -14.10 -11.14
C ALA A 164 -8.29 -14.13 -9.92
N VAL A 165 -7.97 -14.94 -8.88
CA VAL A 165 -8.70 -14.97 -7.61
C VAL A 165 -8.55 -13.64 -6.89
N ALA A 166 -7.32 -13.15 -6.72
CA ALA A 166 -7.03 -11.86 -6.07
C ALA A 166 -7.72 -10.70 -6.80
N ARG A 167 -7.64 -10.67 -8.13
CA ARG A 167 -8.29 -9.66 -8.95
C ARG A 167 -9.81 -9.64 -8.79
N ARG A 168 -10.46 -10.81 -8.76
CA ARG A 168 -11.90 -10.90 -8.49
C ARG A 168 -12.23 -10.34 -7.11
N ARG A 169 -11.46 -10.74 -6.10
CA ARG A 169 -11.64 -10.29 -4.71
C ARG A 169 -11.44 -8.79 -4.58
N ALA A 170 -10.40 -8.25 -5.20
CA ALA A 170 -10.08 -6.83 -5.23
C ALA A 170 -11.21 -5.98 -5.85
N ARG A 171 -11.86 -6.48 -6.91
CA ARG A 171 -13.01 -5.79 -7.51
C ARG A 171 -14.18 -5.69 -6.55
N VAL A 172 -14.43 -6.71 -5.75
CA VAL A 172 -15.46 -6.66 -4.70
C VAL A 172 -15.05 -5.68 -3.62
N MET A 173 -13.80 -5.72 -3.14
CA MET A 173 -13.27 -4.78 -2.15
C MET A 173 -13.39 -3.33 -2.62
N ALA A 174 -12.98 -3.02 -3.84
CA ALA A 174 -13.11 -1.68 -4.43
C ALA A 174 -14.58 -1.22 -4.48
N GLY A 175 -15.50 -2.11 -4.84
CA GLY A 175 -16.93 -1.83 -4.83
C GLY A 175 -17.52 -1.58 -3.44
N LEU A 176 -16.85 -2.02 -2.39
CA LEU A 176 -17.21 -1.77 -0.99
C LEU A 176 -16.53 -0.52 -0.41
N GLY A 177 -15.64 0.16 -1.16
CA GLY A 177 -14.89 1.31 -0.70
C GLY A 177 -13.61 0.97 0.06
N ILE A 178 -13.15 -0.29 0.06
CA ILE A 178 -11.86 -0.71 0.59
C ILE A 178 -10.77 -0.26 -0.38
N THR A 179 -9.65 0.26 0.13
CA THR A 179 -8.55 0.79 -0.68
C THR A 179 -7.23 0.05 -0.46
N VAL A 180 -7.08 -0.63 0.67
CA VAL A 180 -5.85 -1.33 1.07
C VAL A 180 -6.20 -2.73 1.56
N ASP A 181 -5.47 -3.72 1.08
CA ASP A 181 -5.49 -5.07 1.65
C ASP A 181 -4.18 -5.32 2.40
N LEU A 182 -4.27 -5.62 3.70
CA LEU A 182 -3.13 -6.03 4.50
C LEU A 182 -2.70 -7.47 4.11
N ALA A 183 -2.47 -7.66 2.84
CA ALA A 183 -2.05 -8.87 2.14
C ALA A 183 -1.25 -8.49 0.87
N PRO A 184 -0.41 -9.37 0.33
CA PRO A 184 -0.19 -10.76 0.74
C PRO A 184 0.81 -10.90 1.91
N VAL A 185 0.66 -12.01 2.65
CA VAL A 185 1.73 -12.51 3.52
C VAL A 185 2.88 -13.00 2.66
N VAL A 186 4.10 -12.51 2.91
CA VAL A 186 5.33 -12.94 2.20
C VAL A 186 6.30 -13.70 3.12
N ASP A 187 5.85 -14.01 4.33
CA ASP A 187 6.61 -14.84 5.28
C ASP A 187 6.86 -16.24 4.72
N VAL A 188 8.11 -16.69 4.77
CA VAL A 188 8.53 -18.02 4.31
C VAL A 188 8.40 -19.02 5.45
N SER A 189 7.50 -20.02 5.36
CA SER A 189 7.22 -20.91 6.49
C SER A 189 6.80 -22.32 6.09
N ASP A 190 7.32 -23.31 6.80
CA ASP A 190 6.90 -24.71 6.78
C ASP A 190 6.12 -25.13 8.05
N GLN A 191 5.89 -24.16 8.94
CA GLN A 191 5.20 -24.44 10.20
C GLN A 191 3.80 -25.03 10.00
N PRO A 192 3.30 -25.79 11.00
CA PRO A 192 1.94 -26.35 10.94
C PRO A 192 0.88 -25.28 10.66
N ALA A 193 -0.16 -25.64 9.91
CA ALA A 193 -1.16 -24.71 9.37
C ALA A 193 -1.80 -23.77 10.41
N ARG A 194 -1.94 -24.20 11.66
CA ARG A 194 -2.60 -23.42 12.73
C ARG A 194 -1.64 -22.63 13.62
N THR A 195 -0.36 -22.53 13.28
CA THR A 195 0.56 -21.60 13.96
C THR A 195 0.29 -20.17 13.54
N VAL A 196 1.00 -19.18 14.11
CA VAL A 196 0.78 -17.75 13.86
C VAL A 196 0.80 -17.44 12.35
N ILE A 197 1.83 -17.85 11.65
CA ILE A 197 1.91 -17.74 10.19
C ILE A 197 1.28 -18.98 9.54
N GLY A 198 1.82 -20.15 9.76
CA GLY A 198 1.22 -21.41 9.32
C GLY A 198 0.80 -21.40 7.85
N ASP A 199 -0.50 -21.65 7.59
CA ASP A 199 -1.08 -21.70 6.25
C ASP A 199 -1.36 -20.34 5.61
N ARG A 200 -1.06 -19.23 6.30
CA ARG A 200 -1.02 -17.87 5.72
C ARG A 200 0.21 -17.71 4.80
N SER A 201 1.29 -18.48 5.03
CA SER A 201 2.44 -18.55 4.13
C SER A 201 2.12 -19.40 2.90
N TRP A 202 2.61 -18.98 1.75
CA TRP A 202 2.50 -19.70 0.48
C TRP A 202 3.36 -20.97 0.47
N SER A 203 4.58 -20.91 1.02
CA SER A 203 5.55 -22.01 0.96
C SER A 203 6.70 -21.84 1.95
N ALA A 204 7.45 -22.95 2.17
CA ALA A 204 8.77 -22.95 2.77
C ALA A 204 9.90 -22.55 1.79
N ASP A 205 9.59 -22.50 0.49
CA ASP A 205 10.52 -22.08 -0.55
C ASP A 205 10.29 -20.60 -0.90
N PRO A 206 11.27 -19.71 -0.71
CA PRO A 206 11.11 -18.28 -0.97
C PRO A 206 10.79 -17.97 -2.43
N THR A 207 11.28 -18.75 -3.38
CA THR A 207 10.98 -18.55 -4.81
C THR A 207 9.50 -18.80 -5.10
N THR A 208 8.92 -19.79 -4.48
CA THR A 208 7.48 -20.06 -4.52
C THR A 208 6.70 -18.93 -3.89
N VAL A 209 7.13 -18.41 -2.73
CA VAL A 209 6.50 -17.23 -2.08
C VAL A 209 6.51 -16.03 -3.03
N VAL A 210 7.65 -15.72 -3.66
CA VAL A 210 7.77 -14.64 -4.66
C VAL A 210 6.74 -14.79 -5.78
N ALA A 211 6.64 -15.99 -6.36
CA ALA A 211 5.75 -16.25 -7.49
C ALA A 211 4.27 -16.04 -7.13
N TYR A 212 3.82 -16.59 -6.01
CA TYR A 212 2.41 -16.59 -5.62
C TYR A 212 1.99 -15.29 -4.94
N ALA A 213 2.77 -14.77 -3.99
CA ALA A 213 2.50 -13.49 -3.35
C ALA A 213 2.56 -12.35 -4.37
N GLY A 214 3.51 -12.43 -5.31
CA GLY A 214 3.61 -11.48 -6.40
C GLY A 214 2.39 -11.49 -7.32
N ALA A 215 1.87 -12.65 -7.68
CA ALA A 215 0.66 -12.79 -8.47
C ALA A 215 -0.58 -12.26 -7.71
N TYR A 216 -0.65 -12.52 -6.39
CA TYR A 216 -1.71 -11.99 -5.54
C TYR A 216 -1.69 -10.45 -5.52
N ALA A 217 -0.51 -9.85 -5.30
CA ALA A 217 -0.34 -8.39 -5.31
C ALA A 217 -0.71 -7.77 -6.68
N ASP A 218 -0.33 -8.41 -7.79
CA ASP A 218 -0.70 -7.95 -9.13
C ASP A 218 -2.22 -7.96 -9.34
N GLY A 219 -2.90 -8.99 -8.83
CA GLY A 219 -4.35 -9.07 -8.86
C GLY A 219 -5.04 -7.95 -8.08
N LEU A 220 -4.52 -7.60 -6.90
CA LEU A 220 -5.01 -6.47 -6.10
C LEU A 220 -4.83 -5.14 -6.84
N LEU A 221 -3.61 -4.88 -7.34
CA LEU A 221 -3.26 -3.66 -8.07
C LEU A 221 -4.08 -3.47 -9.34
N ALA A 222 -4.45 -4.55 -10.02
CA ALA A 222 -5.24 -4.49 -11.25
C ALA A 222 -6.63 -3.87 -11.06
N GLU A 223 -7.16 -3.84 -9.85
CA GLU A 223 -8.45 -3.23 -9.50
C GLU A 223 -8.30 -2.04 -8.54
N GLY A 224 -7.07 -1.52 -8.35
CA GLY A 224 -6.79 -0.32 -7.57
C GLY A 224 -6.71 -0.54 -6.06
N ILE A 225 -6.59 -1.78 -5.58
CA ILE A 225 -6.35 -2.09 -4.17
C ILE A 225 -4.84 -2.11 -3.93
N VAL A 226 -4.38 -1.39 -2.93
CA VAL A 226 -2.98 -1.37 -2.53
C VAL A 226 -2.64 -2.62 -1.73
N PRO A 227 -1.68 -3.46 -2.19
CA PRO A 227 -1.20 -4.59 -1.41
C PRO A 227 -0.22 -4.14 -0.32
N VAL A 228 -0.24 -4.84 0.83
CA VAL A 228 0.72 -4.65 1.92
C VAL A 228 1.51 -5.93 2.14
N LEU A 229 2.81 -5.90 1.83
CA LEU A 229 3.70 -7.04 2.04
C LEU A 229 4.03 -7.17 3.53
N LYS A 230 3.79 -8.34 4.14
CA LYS A 230 3.95 -8.54 5.58
C LYS A 230 4.48 -9.94 5.92
N HIS A 231 5.20 -10.07 7.04
CA HIS A 231 5.57 -9.11 8.09
C HIS A 231 7.08 -8.91 8.06
N PHE A 232 7.56 -7.78 7.57
CA PHE A 232 9.00 -7.52 7.44
C PHE A 232 9.69 -7.54 8.82
N PRO A 233 10.90 -8.11 8.97
CA PRO A 233 11.73 -8.72 7.93
C PRO A 233 11.49 -10.23 7.70
N GLY A 234 10.45 -10.83 8.25
CA GLY A 234 10.06 -12.22 8.08
C GLY A 234 9.66 -12.88 9.39
N HIS A 235 8.39 -13.23 9.51
CA HIS A 235 7.82 -13.87 10.71
C HIS A 235 7.80 -15.40 10.60
N GLY A 236 8.06 -15.94 9.40
CA GLY A 236 7.79 -17.33 9.07
C GLY A 236 8.56 -18.37 9.89
N ALA A 237 9.78 -18.01 10.36
CA ALA A 237 10.62 -18.85 11.22
C ALA A 237 10.79 -18.29 12.63
N ALA A 238 10.04 -17.23 13.01
CA ALA A 238 10.16 -16.66 14.34
C ALA A 238 9.71 -17.65 15.43
N SER A 239 10.41 -17.62 16.55
CA SER A 239 10.03 -18.32 17.77
C SER A 239 9.08 -17.43 18.57
N GLY A 240 7.87 -17.92 18.83
CA GLY A 240 6.88 -17.19 19.62
C GLY A 240 5.74 -16.61 18.76
N ASP A 241 4.80 -16.01 19.47
CA ASP A 241 3.59 -15.38 18.94
C ASP A 241 3.56 -13.94 19.44
N THR A 242 3.63 -12.98 18.54
CA THR A 242 3.65 -11.53 18.86
C THR A 242 2.42 -11.08 19.63
N HIS A 243 1.29 -11.78 19.49
CA HIS A 243 0.08 -11.54 20.30
C HIS A 243 0.23 -11.94 21.77
N GLN A 244 1.14 -12.87 22.08
CA GLN A 244 1.32 -13.43 23.42
C GLN A 244 2.61 -12.94 24.11
N GLY A 245 3.53 -12.33 23.39
CA GLY A 245 4.80 -11.84 23.91
C GLY A 245 5.85 -11.59 22.85
N ALA A 246 7.12 -11.56 23.27
CA ALA A 246 8.24 -11.38 22.36
C ALA A 246 8.36 -12.53 21.36
N ALA A 247 8.59 -12.19 20.10
CA ALA A 247 8.91 -13.15 19.05
C ALA A 247 10.29 -12.80 18.47
N THR A 248 11.16 -13.81 18.40
CA THR A 248 12.54 -13.66 17.91
C THR A 248 12.70 -14.46 16.63
N THR A 249 13.24 -13.81 15.61
CA THR A 249 13.57 -14.44 14.33
C THR A 249 14.92 -15.18 14.41
N PRO A 250 15.27 -16.00 13.40
CA PRO A 250 16.66 -16.31 13.12
C PRO A 250 17.51 -15.05 12.95
N PRO A 251 18.85 -15.14 13.05
CA PRO A 251 19.74 -14.00 12.79
C PRO A 251 19.59 -13.42 11.38
N LEU A 252 19.95 -12.14 11.21
CA LEU A 252 19.79 -11.40 9.95
C LEU A 252 20.41 -12.10 8.74
N ASP A 253 21.59 -12.72 8.90
CA ASP A 253 22.26 -13.45 7.83
C ASP A 253 21.43 -14.64 7.32
N GLU A 254 20.77 -15.38 8.21
CA GLU A 254 19.84 -16.44 7.84
C GLU A 254 18.57 -15.89 7.18
N LEU A 255 18.04 -14.75 7.67
CA LEU A 255 16.88 -14.10 7.04
C LEU A 255 17.21 -13.61 5.63
N THR A 256 18.42 -13.11 5.39
CA THR A 256 18.85 -12.59 4.10
C THR A 256 18.76 -13.65 3.00
N ASP A 257 19.14 -14.88 3.32
CA ASP A 257 19.15 -15.98 2.35
C ASP A 257 17.78 -16.62 2.16
N ARG A 258 16.76 -16.25 2.95
CA ARG A 258 15.47 -16.90 2.97
C ARG A 258 14.28 -15.94 3.04
N ASP A 259 14.07 -15.31 4.21
CA ASP A 259 12.86 -14.54 4.51
C ASP A 259 12.85 -13.17 3.82
N LEU A 260 14.02 -12.61 3.52
CA LEU A 260 14.19 -11.35 2.82
C LEU A 260 14.21 -11.50 1.29
N VAL A 261 14.33 -12.71 0.75
CA VAL A 261 14.26 -12.97 -0.70
C VAL A 261 12.96 -12.47 -1.33
N PRO A 262 11.76 -12.69 -0.75
CA PRO A 262 10.52 -12.13 -1.30
C PRO A 262 10.54 -10.59 -1.38
N TYR A 263 11.11 -9.90 -0.40
CA TYR A 263 11.22 -8.44 -0.43
C TYR A 263 12.20 -7.97 -1.50
N ALA A 264 13.38 -8.61 -1.62
CA ALA A 264 14.38 -8.31 -2.64
C ALA A 264 13.82 -8.39 -4.07
N GLU A 265 12.95 -9.37 -4.33
CA GLU A 265 12.38 -9.61 -5.66
C GLU A 265 11.09 -8.79 -5.91
N LEU A 266 10.26 -8.60 -4.90
CA LEU A 266 8.95 -7.96 -5.07
C LEU A 266 9.01 -6.44 -4.99
N LEU A 267 9.83 -5.85 -4.10
CA LEU A 267 9.87 -4.40 -3.91
C LEU A 267 10.27 -3.65 -5.18
N PRO A 268 11.32 -4.02 -5.93
CA PRO A 268 11.67 -3.32 -7.17
C PRO A 268 10.58 -3.40 -8.26
N ARG A 269 9.76 -4.45 -8.22
CA ARG A 269 8.68 -4.67 -9.18
C ARG A 269 7.39 -3.92 -8.82
N LEU A 270 7.05 -3.88 -7.55
CA LEU A 270 5.83 -3.26 -7.05
C LEU A 270 6.02 -1.76 -6.83
N ASP A 271 7.25 -1.36 -6.46
CA ASP A 271 7.62 0.03 -6.19
C ASP A 271 6.66 0.68 -5.16
N THR A 272 6.44 1.97 -5.25
CA THR A 272 5.54 2.73 -4.37
C THR A 272 4.06 2.38 -4.48
N ARG A 273 3.69 1.46 -5.39
CA ARG A 273 2.32 0.94 -5.53
C ARG A 273 1.92 -0.07 -4.46
N ALA A 274 2.87 -0.51 -3.65
CA ALA A 274 2.64 -1.38 -2.50
C ALA A 274 3.11 -0.69 -1.22
N ALA A 275 2.62 -1.16 -0.08
CA ALA A 275 3.18 -0.81 1.24
C ALA A 275 3.87 -2.03 1.86
N VAL A 276 4.67 -1.77 2.91
CA VAL A 276 5.32 -2.82 3.71
C VAL A 276 4.90 -2.68 5.16
N MET A 277 4.46 -3.77 5.77
CA MET A 277 4.16 -3.82 7.20
C MET A 277 5.32 -4.45 7.96
N LEU A 278 5.81 -3.72 8.97
CA LEU A 278 6.84 -4.20 9.89
C LEU A 278 6.21 -5.03 11.01
N GLY A 279 6.67 -6.26 11.18
CA GLY A 279 6.28 -7.12 12.30
C GLY A 279 6.94 -6.70 13.62
N HIS A 280 6.35 -7.10 14.76
CA HIS A 280 6.90 -6.85 16.09
C HIS A 280 7.94 -7.92 16.47
N LEU A 281 9.03 -7.99 15.70
CA LEU A 281 10.02 -9.05 15.74
C LEU A 281 11.35 -8.55 16.27
N ASP A 282 11.90 -9.25 17.27
CA ASP A 282 13.29 -9.07 17.69
C ASP A 282 14.19 -9.83 16.70
N VAL A 283 15.13 -9.14 16.04
CA VAL A 283 15.97 -9.69 14.96
C VAL A 283 17.44 -9.64 15.36
N PRO A 284 18.04 -10.77 15.78
CA PRO A 284 19.45 -10.81 16.12
C PRO A 284 20.32 -10.35 14.93
N GLY A 285 21.26 -9.45 15.19
CA GLY A 285 22.12 -8.88 14.15
C GLY A 285 21.53 -7.69 13.37
N LEU A 286 20.25 -7.35 13.60
CA LEU A 286 19.61 -6.17 13.01
C LEU A 286 19.09 -5.21 14.07
N THR A 287 18.25 -5.69 14.98
CA THR A 287 17.61 -4.82 15.99
C THR A 287 18.35 -4.87 17.32
N GLU A 288 18.28 -3.76 18.06
CA GLU A 288 18.77 -3.75 19.45
C GLU A 288 17.92 -4.71 20.31
N PRO A 289 18.53 -5.40 21.30
CA PRO A 289 17.78 -6.29 22.16
C PRO A 289 16.55 -5.62 22.79
N GLY A 290 15.39 -6.24 22.62
CA GLY A 290 14.13 -5.71 23.14
C GLY A 290 13.53 -4.55 22.34
N THR A 291 14.06 -4.28 21.14
CA THR A 291 13.52 -3.29 20.20
C THR A 291 13.00 -4.03 18.98
N PRO A 292 11.68 -4.27 18.86
CA PRO A 292 11.13 -4.95 17.70
C PRO A 292 11.32 -4.15 16.39
N ALA A 293 11.33 -4.86 15.25
CA ALA A 293 11.57 -4.27 13.94
C ALA A 293 10.61 -3.10 13.63
N SER A 294 9.35 -3.18 14.06
CA SER A 294 8.32 -2.13 13.86
C SER A 294 8.64 -0.77 14.49
N ILE A 295 9.59 -0.71 15.42
CA ILE A 295 10.04 0.53 16.08
C ILE A 295 11.57 0.69 16.01
N SER A 296 12.23 -0.03 15.11
CA SER A 296 13.69 -0.07 14.97
C SER A 296 14.17 0.76 13.78
N PRO A 297 14.98 1.81 13.99
CA PRO A 297 15.59 2.55 12.89
C PRO A 297 16.41 1.66 11.95
N ALA A 298 17.08 0.63 12.48
CA ALA A 298 17.87 -0.29 11.66
C ALA A 298 17.00 -1.14 10.73
N ALA A 299 15.83 -1.55 11.16
CA ALA A 299 14.90 -2.30 10.32
C ALA A 299 14.31 -1.43 9.18
N VAL A 300 14.01 -0.17 9.48
CA VAL A 300 13.55 0.78 8.45
C VAL A 300 14.70 1.12 7.49
N ALA A 301 15.91 1.35 7.99
CA ALA A 301 17.09 1.60 7.16
C ALA A 301 17.36 0.43 6.20
N LEU A 302 17.23 -0.82 6.65
CA LEU A 302 17.34 -1.99 5.79
C LEU A 302 16.37 -1.93 4.60
N LEU A 303 15.09 -1.54 4.84
CA LEU A 303 14.14 -1.34 3.74
C LEU A 303 14.49 -0.18 2.83
N ARG A 304 14.87 0.96 3.40
CA ARG A 304 15.12 2.20 2.66
C ARG A 304 16.43 2.16 1.88
N ASP A 305 17.53 1.80 2.59
CA ASP A 305 18.87 1.96 2.07
C ASP A 305 19.35 0.73 1.30
N ASP A 306 19.08 -0.50 1.81
CA ASP A 306 19.54 -1.73 1.18
C ASP A 306 18.59 -2.27 0.12
N TYR A 307 17.26 -2.14 0.33
CA TYR A 307 16.25 -2.56 -0.65
C TYR A 307 15.70 -1.41 -1.51
N GLY A 308 16.08 -0.15 -1.23
CA GLY A 308 15.69 1.01 -2.02
C GLY A 308 14.19 1.29 -2.03
N PHE A 309 13.46 0.91 -0.99
CA PHE A 309 12.01 1.04 -0.96
C PHE A 309 11.58 2.43 -0.51
N ASP A 310 10.92 3.18 -1.40
CA ASP A 310 10.41 4.54 -1.15
C ASP A 310 8.90 4.61 -0.88
N GLY A 311 8.19 3.49 -0.94
CA GLY A 311 6.76 3.41 -0.63
C GLY A 311 6.46 3.54 0.86
N VAL A 312 5.18 3.45 1.22
CA VAL A 312 4.72 3.53 2.62
C VAL A 312 5.17 2.33 3.43
N VAL A 313 5.80 2.61 4.57
CA VAL A 313 6.10 1.64 5.62
C VAL A 313 5.12 1.84 6.77
N MET A 314 4.45 0.77 7.20
CA MET A 314 3.51 0.81 8.31
C MET A 314 3.86 -0.19 9.41
N THR A 315 3.36 0.03 10.61
CA THR A 315 3.49 -0.95 11.69
C THR A 315 2.40 -2.02 11.59
N ASP A 316 2.66 -3.19 12.16
CA ASP A 316 1.61 -4.07 12.67
C ASP A 316 0.90 -3.41 13.86
N ASP A 317 -0.17 -4.01 14.42
CA ASP A 317 -0.98 -3.42 15.48
C ASP A 317 -0.19 -3.10 16.76
N LEU A 318 -0.10 -1.82 17.09
CA LEU A 318 0.60 -1.33 18.27
C LEU A 318 -0.22 -1.40 19.56
N SER A 319 -1.51 -1.73 19.50
CA SER A 319 -2.43 -1.70 20.64
C SER A 319 -2.73 -3.06 21.25
N GLY A 320 -2.81 -4.11 20.45
CA GLY A 320 -3.30 -5.42 20.89
C GLY A 320 -2.21 -6.49 21.04
N MET A 321 -0.96 -6.22 20.63
CA MET A 321 0.10 -7.22 20.64
C MET A 321 1.02 -7.10 21.85
N ALA A 322 1.10 -8.16 22.66
CA ALA A 322 1.90 -8.22 23.89
C ALA A 322 3.41 -7.97 23.63
N SER A 323 3.90 -8.28 22.44
CA SER A 323 5.26 -7.93 22.00
C SER A 323 5.58 -6.43 22.12
N ILE A 324 4.59 -5.56 22.04
CA ILE A 324 4.70 -4.11 22.22
C ILE A 324 4.14 -3.68 23.59
N THR A 325 2.91 -4.09 23.91
CA THR A 325 2.18 -3.56 25.07
C THR A 325 2.78 -3.95 26.42
N ASP A 326 3.52 -5.06 26.48
CA ASP A 326 4.31 -5.46 27.65
C ASP A 326 5.56 -4.58 27.88
N ARG A 327 5.97 -3.80 26.88
CA ARG A 327 7.22 -3.03 26.89
C ARG A 327 7.00 -1.53 27.00
N MET A 328 5.91 -1.01 26.43
CA MET A 328 5.65 0.42 26.33
C MET A 328 4.17 0.76 26.10
N THR A 329 3.80 2.00 26.34
CA THR A 329 2.46 2.47 26.00
C THR A 329 2.28 2.63 24.48
N PRO A 330 1.03 2.59 23.97
CA PRO A 330 0.74 2.82 22.55
C PRO A 330 1.34 4.14 22.02
N ALA A 331 1.24 5.22 22.76
CA ALA A 331 1.81 6.52 22.37
C ALA A 331 3.36 6.50 22.30
N GLN A 332 4.02 5.75 23.19
CA GLN A 332 5.47 5.56 23.13
C GLN A 332 5.87 4.72 21.91
N ALA A 333 5.09 3.68 21.59
CA ALA A 333 5.32 2.84 20.43
C ALA A 333 5.16 3.64 19.13
N ALA A 334 4.07 4.40 18.99
CA ALA A 334 3.84 5.28 17.84
C ALA A 334 4.97 6.29 17.65
N THR A 335 5.36 6.99 18.74
CA THR A 335 6.47 7.95 18.67
C THR A 335 7.75 7.28 18.18
N ARG A 336 8.10 6.10 18.73
CA ARG A 336 9.30 5.36 18.32
C ARG A 336 9.23 4.88 16.88
N ALA A 337 8.06 4.40 16.43
CA ALA A 337 7.85 3.96 15.04
C ALA A 337 8.07 5.11 14.06
N LEU A 338 7.43 6.28 14.30
CA LEU A 338 7.61 7.46 13.43
C LEU A 338 9.05 7.97 13.44
N VAL A 339 9.70 8.02 14.60
CA VAL A 339 11.13 8.38 14.73
C VAL A 339 12.03 7.38 14.00
N ALA A 340 11.69 6.09 14.01
CA ALA A 340 12.41 5.06 13.29
C ALA A 340 12.32 5.18 11.76
N GLY A 341 11.33 5.93 11.24
CA GLY A 341 11.13 6.13 9.79
C GLY A 341 9.88 5.44 9.22
N VAL A 342 9.01 4.90 10.09
CA VAL A 342 7.69 4.39 9.72
C VAL A 342 6.79 5.55 9.32
N ASP A 343 5.93 5.37 8.32
CA ASP A 343 5.06 6.41 7.77
C ASP A 343 3.64 6.34 8.33
N MET A 344 3.10 5.16 8.59
CA MET A 344 1.77 4.98 9.18
C MET A 344 1.81 4.05 10.39
N VAL A 345 1.06 4.37 11.42
CA VAL A 345 0.94 3.57 12.63
C VAL A 345 -0.46 2.97 12.74
N LEU A 346 -0.52 1.64 12.92
CA LEU A 346 -1.77 0.88 13.02
C LEU A 346 -2.11 0.59 14.48
N PHE A 347 -3.36 0.82 14.85
CA PHE A 347 -3.94 0.47 16.13
C PHE A 347 -5.27 -0.24 15.92
N ALA A 348 -5.44 -1.43 16.47
CA ALA A 348 -6.74 -2.10 16.49
C ALA A 348 -7.75 -1.37 17.39
N ASP A 349 -7.26 -0.65 18.42
CA ASP A 349 -8.05 0.20 19.32
C ASP A 349 -7.16 1.33 19.86
N ALA A 350 -7.61 2.59 19.78
CA ALA A 350 -6.87 3.73 20.30
C ALA A 350 -7.76 4.90 20.68
N ASP A 351 -7.37 5.61 21.76
CA ASP A 351 -7.81 6.98 22.02
C ASP A 351 -7.03 7.93 21.09
N VAL A 352 -7.61 8.18 19.91
CA VAL A 352 -6.95 8.96 18.85
C VAL A 352 -6.56 10.37 19.31
N PRO A 353 -7.43 11.16 19.99
CA PRO A 353 -7.04 12.46 20.52
C PRO A 353 -5.82 12.38 21.45
N ALA A 354 -5.84 11.49 22.43
CA ALA A 354 -4.71 11.33 23.34
C ALA A 354 -3.42 10.88 22.63
N LEU A 355 -3.54 10.07 21.58
CA LEU A 355 -2.40 9.65 20.76
C LEU A 355 -1.82 10.83 19.98
N VAL A 356 -2.64 11.62 19.31
CA VAL A 356 -2.21 12.82 18.56
C VAL A 356 -1.57 13.84 19.47
N ASP A 357 -2.16 14.10 20.64
CA ASP A 357 -1.59 15.00 21.68
C ASP A 357 -0.18 14.53 22.11
N ALA A 358 0.00 13.23 22.32
CA ALA A 358 1.29 12.68 22.71
C ALA A 358 2.35 12.79 21.59
N LEU A 359 1.95 12.61 20.33
CA LEU A 359 2.81 12.80 19.17
C LEU A 359 3.15 14.29 18.98
N ALA A 360 2.20 15.20 19.12
CA ALA A 360 2.44 16.64 19.08
C ALA A 360 3.40 17.11 20.19
N ALA A 361 3.26 16.56 21.41
CA ALA A 361 4.23 16.79 22.47
C ALA A 361 5.62 16.26 22.12
N ALA A 362 5.72 15.12 21.42
CA ALA A 362 7.01 14.59 20.95
C ALA A 362 7.66 15.46 19.87
N VAL A 363 6.86 16.14 19.05
CA VAL A 363 7.36 17.15 18.10
C VAL A 363 7.83 18.39 18.85
N ALA A 364 7.03 18.91 19.78
CA ALA A 364 7.33 20.12 20.53
C ALA A 364 8.61 20.00 21.38
N ASP A 365 8.92 18.80 21.91
CA ASP A 365 10.14 18.55 22.68
C ASP A 365 11.33 18.04 21.81
N GLY A 366 11.15 17.95 20.50
CA GLY A 366 12.21 17.62 19.53
C GLY A 366 12.56 16.12 19.44
N ARG A 367 11.78 15.23 20.06
CA ARG A 367 11.97 13.76 19.91
C ARG A 367 11.54 13.28 18.52
N LEU A 368 10.50 13.87 17.94
CA LEU A 368 10.06 13.67 16.57
C LEU A 368 10.22 15.00 15.81
N THR A 369 10.83 15.00 14.65
CA THR A 369 11.02 16.24 13.88
C THR A 369 9.85 16.48 12.93
N GLU A 370 9.47 17.74 12.71
CA GLU A 370 8.44 18.09 11.73
C GLU A 370 8.81 17.58 10.33
N ALA A 371 10.08 17.70 9.95
CA ALA A 371 10.54 17.18 8.65
C ALA A 371 10.27 15.67 8.48
N ARG A 372 10.38 14.87 9.56
CA ARG A 372 10.04 13.44 9.51
C ARG A 372 8.53 13.22 9.37
N VAL A 373 7.74 14.06 10.05
CA VAL A 373 6.27 14.03 9.90
C VAL A 373 5.88 14.39 8.46
N ASP A 374 6.45 15.45 7.89
CA ASP A 374 6.17 15.89 6.52
C ASP A 374 6.54 14.84 5.48
N GLU A 375 7.67 14.16 5.68
CA GLU A 375 8.09 13.04 4.82
C GLU A 375 7.08 11.88 4.87
N ALA A 376 6.59 11.50 6.07
CA ALA A 376 5.58 10.46 6.23
C ALA A 376 4.26 10.85 5.55
N VAL A 377 3.80 12.08 5.78
CA VAL A 377 2.60 12.62 5.15
C VAL A 377 2.73 12.59 3.63
N GLY A 378 3.87 13.01 3.09
CA GLY A 378 4.12 12.99 1.65
C GLY A 378 3.97 11.60 1.04
N ARG A 379 4.58 10.55 1.65
CA ARG A 379 4.43 9.17 1.19
C ARG A 379 2.99 8.66 1.32
N THR A 380 2.34 8.98 2.42
CA THR A 380 0.96 8.57 2.68
C THR A 380 -0.02 9.18 1.68
N LEU A 381 0.12 10.46 1.36
CA LEU A 381 -0.69 11.13 0.34
C LEU A 381 -0.43 10.57 -1.06
N ALA A 382 0.84 10.28 -1.38
CA ALA A 382 1.21 9.64 -2.65
C ALA A 382 0.55 8.26 -2.80
N LEU A 383 0.55 7.44 -1.73
CA LEU A 383 -0.14 6.14 -1.70
C LEU A 383 -1.64 6.29 -1.98
N LYS A 384 -2.26 7.33 -1.42
CA LYS A 384 -3.69 7.63 -1.58
C LYS A 384 -4.01 8.32 -2.92
N GLY A 385 -2.99 8.70 -3.71
CA GLY A 385 -3.16 9.47 -4.95
C GLY A 385 -3.66 10.90 -4.74
N VAL A 386 -3.38 11.49 -3.59
CA VAL A 386 -3.80 12.84 -3.20
C VAL A 386 -2.70 13.85 -3.50
N ASP A 387 -3.03 14.90 -4.24
CA ASP A 387 -2.12 16.04 -4.49
C ASP A 387 -2.23 17.03 -3.31
N PRO A 388 -1.17 17.21 -2.50
CA PRO A 388 -1.20 18.14 -1.37
C PRO A 388 -1.42 19.59 -1.78
N CYS A 389 -1.17 19.93 -3.04
CA CYS A 389 -1.44 21.28 -3.56
C CYS A 389 -2.92 21.53 -3.90
N ALA A 390 -3.73 20.47 -3.97
CA ALA A 390 -5.14 20.55 -4.33
C ALA A 390 -6.09 20.44 -3.14
N VAL A 391 -5.56 20.16 -1.94
CA VAL A 391 -6.38 19.93 -0.72
C VAL A 391 -6.21 21.04 0.29
N ASP A 392 -7.28 21.27 1.06
CA ASP A 392 -7.33 22.17 2.21
C ASP A 392 -7.53 21.30 3.46
N PRO A 393 -6.54 21.18 4.35
CA PRO A 393 -6.62 20.32 5.52
C PRO A 393 -7.59 20.83 6.59
N ASP A 394 -8.05 22.10 6.47
CA ASP A 394 -8.99 22.72 7.41
C ASP A 394 -10.47 22.53 7.01
N ARG A 395 -10.72 21.69 6.01
CA ARG A 395 -12.08 21.43 5.49
C ARG A 395 -12.76 20.24 6.10
#